data_3721d59ddc5be7f265f018822ebdd32b
#
_entry.id   3721d59ddc5be7f265f018822ebdd32b
#
_cell.length_a   1.000
_cell.length_b   1.000
_cell.length_c   1.000
_cell.angle_alpha   90.00
_cell.angle_beta   90.00
_cell.angle_gamma   90.00
#
_symmetry.space_group_name_H-M   'P 1'
#
loop_
_entity.id
_entity.type
_entity.pdbx_description
1 polymer ?
#
loop_
_entity_poly.entity_id
_entity_poly.type
_entity_poly.pdbx_seq_one_letter_code
_entity_poly.pdbx_strand_id
1 'polypeptide(L)'
;MEFFLFEGSDFLHTEYEVRILNIDKEDVVEKLNKLNATFEWDELQRRYVYDFIPKVDNKWIRLRTNGKKTTLTIKNLVSSEIDGTQELEIEVDSFERTNLILKELGYEAKGYQENRRIQYLLNGVEIDIDSWPLIPTYLEIEGPSEEAVHNAVSALGFEIDDTTTRDVEGIYLDYGHNLDEIYNLKLEEERKWHYMKI
;
A
#
# COMPACT_ATOMS: atom_id res chain seq x y z
N MET A 1 24.62 -26.13 22.89
CA MET A 1 24.32 -24.94 22.05
C MET A 1 22.95 -25.23 21.45
N GLU A 2 21.87 -24.81 22.14
CA GLU A 2 20.52 -24.98 21.64
C GLU A 2 20.32 -24.02 20.50
N PHE A 3 20.10 -24.55 19.30
CA PHE A 3 19.57 -23.78 18.20
C PHE A 3 18.10 -23.50 18.50
N PHE A 4 17.79 -22.27 18.90
CA PHE A 4 16.41 -21.77 18.81
C PHE A 4 16.04 -21.73 17.32
N LEU A 5 15.32 -22.74 16.88
CA LEU A 5 14.59 -22.68 15.62
C LEU A 5 13.42 -21.71 15.86
N PHE A 6 13.60 -20.45 15.50
CA PHE A 6 12.49 -19.54 15.36
C PHE A 6 11.63 -20.05 14.20
N GLU A 7 10.43 -20.54 14.51
CA GLU A 7 9.45 -20.80 13.46
C GLU A 7 9.07 -19.44 12.85
N GLY A 8 9.28 -19.27 11.55
CA GLY A 8 9.15 -17.99 10.87
C GLY A 8 7.75 -17.35 10.90
N SER A 9 6.75 -18.09 11.41
CA SER A 9 5.37 -17.61 11.62
C SER A 9 5.25 -16.55 12.75
N ASP A 10 6.17 -16.55 13.72
CA ASP A 10 6.09 -15.67 14.91
C ASP A 10 6.45 -14.19 14.58
N PHE A 11 6.96 -13.91 13.37
CA PHE A 11 7.40 -12.59 12.95
C PHE A 11 6.50 -11.97 11.86
N LEU A 12 5.51 -12.70 11.37
CA LEU A 12 4.58 -12.20 10.37
C LEU A 12 3.42 -11.47 11.06
N HIS A 13 3.25 -10.21 10.73
CA HIS A 13 2.08 -9.45 11.14
C HIS A 13 0.92 -9.74 10.17
N THR A 14 -0.26 -10.01 10.69
CA THR A 14 -1.49 -10.13 9.90
C THR A 14 -2.12 -8.76 9.76
N GLU A 15 -2.33 -8.31 8.54
CA GLU A 15 -3.04 -7.07 8.22
C GLU A 15 -4.54 -7.38 8.07
N TYR A 16 -5.38 -6.53 8.67
CA TYR A 16 -6.82 -6.48 8.42
C TYR A 16 -7.08 -5.26 7.56
N GLU A 17 -7.25 -5.47 6.25
CA GLU A 17 -7.37 -4.37 5.30
C GLU A 17 -8.48 -4.59 4.28
N VAL A 18 -9.15 -3.51 3.91
CA VAL A 18 -10.09 -3.47 2.78
C VAL A 18 -9.87 -2.22 1.95
N ARG A 19 -10.35 -2.23 0.72
CA ARG A 19 -10.29 -1.08 -0.18
C ARG A 19 -11.66 -0.74 -0.72
N ILE A 20 -11.91 0.56 -0.93
CA ILE A 20 -13.12 1.09 -1.57
C ILE A 20 -12.67 1.83 -2.81
N LEU A 21 -13.09 1.33 -3.97
CA LEU A 21 -12.65 1.83 -5.26
C LEU A 21 -13.49 3.02 -5.74
N ASN A 22 -12.94 3.84 -6.66
CA ASN A 22 -13.65 4.97 -7.30
C ASN A 22 -14.22 6.00 -6.32
N ILE A 23 -13.47 6.35 -5.28
CA ILE A 23 -13.92 7.34 -4.31
C ILE A 23 -13.79 8.77 -4.88
N ASP A 24 -14.66 9.65 -4.39
CA ASP A 24 -14.43 11.10 -4.46
C ASP A 24 -13.54 11.50 -3.27
N LYS A 25 -12.32 11.96 -3.59
CA LYS A 25 -11.32 12.30 -2.57
C LYS A 25 -11.78 13.44 -1.66
N GLU A 26 -12.42 14.46 -2.24
CA GLU A 26 -12.89 15.64 -1.53
C GLU A 26 -14.01 15.26 -0.55
N ASP A 27 -14.94 14.40 -0.97
CA ASP A 27 -16.02 13.88 -0.13
C ASP A 27 -15.46 13.07 1.06
N VAL A 28 -14.49 12.18 0.80
CA VAL A 28 -13.84 11.38 1.85
C VAL A 28 -13.10 12.26 2.85
N VAL A 29 -12.35 13.27 2.40
CA VAL A 29 -11.66 14.22 3.28
C VAL A 29 -12.68 15.02 4.14
N GLU A 30 -13.80 15.42 3.55
CA GLU A 30 -14.86 16.11 4.31
C GLU A 30 -15.46 15.20 5.40
N LYS A 31 -15.70 13.91 5.09
CA LYS A 31 -16.19 12.92 6.06
C LYS A 31 -15.18 12.68 7.18
N LEU A 32 -13.90 12.49 6.85
CA LEU A 32 -12.82 12.32 7.83
C LEU A 32 -12.72 13.51 8.78
N ASN A 33 -12.82 14.75 8.26
CA ASN A 33 -12.83 15.96 9.08
C ASN A 33 -14.05 16.02 10.01
N LYS A 34 -15.25 15.65 9.55
CA LYS A 34 -16.47 15.58 10.38
C LYS A 34 -16.37 14.54 11.49
N LEU A 35 -15.64 13.45 11.24
CA LEU A 35 -15.37 12.38 12.21
C LEU A 35 -14.23 12.71 13.18
N ASN A 36 -13.59 13.88 13.02
CA ASN A 36 -12.40 14.30 13.76
C ASN A 36 -11.22 13.30 13.60
N ALA A 37 -11.07 12.69 12.43
CA ALA A 37 -9.90 11.89 12.12
C ALA A 37 -8.64 12.78 12.14
N THR A 38 -7.55 12.22 12.66
CA THR A 38 -6.26 12.92 12.70
C THR A 38 -5.57 12.81 11.35
N PHE A 39 -5.27 13.94 10.72
CA PHE A 39 -4.39 13.95 9.54
C PHE A 39 -2.96 13.63 9.97
N GLU A 40 -2.33 12.66 9.34
CA GLU A 40 -0.95 12.25 9.63
C GLU A 40 0.02 12.86 8.61
N TRP A 41 -0.17 12.59 7.33
CA TRP A 41 0.71 13.07 6.26
C TRP A 41 0.08 12.94 4.87
N ASP A 42 0.70 13.63 3.89
CA ASP A 42 0.41 13.59 2.46
C ASP A 42 1.74 13.50 1.70
N GLU A 43 2.08 12.34 1.16
CA GLU A 43 3.41 12.05 0.66
C GLU A 43 3.40 11.24 -0.65
N LEU A 44 4.43 11.51 -1.47
CA LEU A 44 4.75 10.67 -2.62
C LEU A 44 5.46 9.40 -2.12
N GLN A 45 4.90 8.26 -2.46
CA GLN A 45 5.50 6.96 -2.22
C GLN A 45 6.19 6.48 -3.50
N ARG A 46 7.40 5.94 -3.37
CA ARG A 46 8.15 5.30 -4.44
C ARG A 46 8.50 3.89 -4.02
N ARG A 47 8.38 2.92 -4.94
CA ARG A 47 8.70 1.53 -4.60
C ARG A 47 9.30 0.77 -5.77
N TYR A 48 10.09 -0.25 -5.40
CA TYR A 48 10.44 -1.37 -6.25
C TYR A 48 9.75 -2.62 -5.74
N VAL A 49 9.30 -3.46 -6.67
CA VAL A 49 8.68 -4.76 -6.38
C VAL A 49 9.53 -5.85 -7.01
N TYR A 50 9.75 -6.94 -6.28
CA TYR A 50 10.57 -8.07 -6.72
C TYR A 50 9.84 -9.38 -6.45
N ASP A 51 9.97 -10.33 -7.37
CA ASP A 51 9.56 -11.71 -7.15
C ASP A 51 10.63 -12.46 -6.33
N PHE A 52 10.22 -13.51 -5.63
CA PHE A 52 11.17 -14.44 -5.01
C PHE A 52 11.92 -15.25 -6.06
N ILE A 53 13.12 -15.74 -5.72
CA ILE A 53 13.94 -16.61 -6.58
C ILE A 53 14.23 -17.92 -5.80
N PRO A 54 13.62 -19.06 -6.19
CA PRO A 54 12.60 -19.21 -7.24
C PRO A 54 11.30 -18.47 -6.90
N LYS A 55 10.51 -18.13 -7.93
CA LYS A 55 9.22 -17.46 -7.76
C LYS A 55 8.30 -18.26 -6.83
N VAL A 56 7.64 -17.56 -5.92
CA VAL A 56 6.59 -18.09 -5.03
C VAL A 56 5.32 -17.31 -5.32
N ASP A 57 4.25 -18.01 -5.67
CA ASP A 57 2.98 -17.36 -5.96
C ASP A 57 2.44 -16.64 -4.73
N ASN A 58 1.77 -15.51 -4.94
CA ASN A 58 1.18 -14.68 -3.90
C ASN A 58 2.17 -14.17 -2.84
N LYS A 59 3.47 -14.15 -3.16
CA LYS A 59 4.51 -13.68 -2.26
C LYS A 59 5.53 -12.82 -3.01
N TRP A 60 5.81 -11.63 -2.49
CA TRP A 60 6.73 -10.68 -3.12
C TRP A 60 7.51 -9.86 -2.09
N ILE A 61 8.55 -9.18 -2.59
CA ILE A 61 9.35 -8.24 -1.82
C ILE A 61 9.01 -6.83 -2.29
N ARG A 62 8.81 -5.92 -1.36
CA ARG A 62 8.59 -4.49 -1.62
C ARG A 62 9.65 -3.67 -0.92
N LEU A 63 10.41 -2.88 -1.66
CA LEU A 63 11.25 -1.82 -1.14
C LEU A 63 10.55 -0.49 -1.38
N ARG A 64 10.16 0.22 -0.33
CA ARG A 64 9.32 1.45 -0.42
C ARG A 64 9.97 2.60 0.33
N THR A 65 9.81 3.83 -0.18
CA THR A 65 10.19 5.06 0.53
C THR A 65 9.21 6.20 0.24
N ASN A 66 9.00 7.05 1.24
CA ASN A 66 8.33 8.34 1.11
C ASN A 66 9.32 9.52 1.11
N GLY A 67 10.63 9.23 1.00
CA GLY A 67 11.70 10.22 1.07
C GLY A 67 12.22 10.52 2.49
N LYS A 68 11.49 10.10 3.54
CA LYS A 68 11.88 10.23 4.96
C LYS A 68 12.18 8.87 5.58
N LYS A 69 11.29 7.94 5.37
CA LYS A 69 11.39 6.55 5.83
C LYS A 69 11.53 5.61 4.63
N THR A 70 12.32 4.57 4.79
CA THR A 70 12.46 3.51 3.79
C THR A 70 12.22 2.17 4.46
N THR A 71 11.39 1.33 3.86
CA THR A 71 11.06 -0.01 4.37
C THR A 71 11.34 -1.08 3.33
N LEU A 72 11.79 -2.24 3.81
CA LEU A 72 11.89 -3.47 3.06
C LEU A 72 10.91 -4.47 3.64
N THR A 73 9.97 -4.90 2.82
CA THR A 73 8.82 -5.70 3.25
C THR A 73 8.75 -6.99 2.46
N ILE A 74 8.46 -8.10 3.12
CA ILE A 74 7.97 -9.33 2.50
C ILE A 74 6.47 -9.37 2.73
N LYS A 75 5.69 -9.43 1.65
CA LYS A 75 4.24 -9.65 1.69
C LYS A 75 3.90 -11.05 1.22
N ASN A 76 2.92 -11.67 1.87
CA ASN A 76 2.42 -13.00 1.57
C ASN A 76 0.89 -12.99 1.65
N LEU A 77 0.24 -13.13 0.50
CA LEU A 77 -1.22 -13.20 0.41
C LEU A 77 -1.64 -14.67 0.57
N VAL A 78 -2.14 -15.03 1.75
CA VAL A 78 -2.49 -16.41 2.12
C VAL A 78 -3.96 -16.74 1.83
N SER A 79 -4.82 -15.73 1.73
CA SER A 79 -6.24 -15.88 1.38
C SER A 79 -6.79 -14.60 0.75
N SER A 80 -8.04 -14.63 0.28
CA SER A 80 -8.78 -13.45 -0.20
C SER A 80 -9.64 -12.79 0.88
N GLU A 81 -9.49 -13.20 2.14
CA GLU A 81 -10.24 -12.64 3.25
C GLU A 81 -9.58 -11.35 3.74
N ILE A 82 -10.26 -10.62 4.63
CA ILE A 82 -9.81 -9.34 5.18
C ILE A 82 -8.47 -9.44 5.93
N ASP A 83 -8.17 -10.61 6.50
CA ASP A 83 -6.94 -10.97 7.20
C ASP A 83 -5.96 -11.75 6.31
N GLY A 84 -6.17 -11.72 4.99
CA GLY A 84 -5.45 -12.54 4.03
C GLY A 84 -4.00 -12.15 3.80
N THR A 85 -3.58 -10.95 4.23
CA THR A 85 -2.21 -10.46 4.03
C THR A 85 -1.38 -10.67 5.28
N GLN A 86 -0.22 -11.29 5.11
CA GLN A 86 0.83 -11.38 6.13
C GLN A 86 2.05 -10.59 5.69
N GLU A 87 2.61 -9.82 6.60
CA GLU A 87 3.72 -8.92 6.32
C GLU A 87 4.88 -9.10 7.31
N LEU A 88 6.11 -9.08 6.79
CA LEU A 88 7.33 -8.90 7.56
C LEU A 88 8.03 -7.65 7.04
N GLU A 89 8.03 -6.59 7.83
CA GLU A 89 8.62 -5.30 7.45
C GLU A 89 9.76 -4.92 8.38
N ILE A 90 10.82 -4.38 7.79
CA ILE A 90 11.92 -3.72 8.52
C ILE A 90 12.19 -2.34 7.92
N GLU A 91 12.64 -1.42 8.76
CA GLU A 91 13.16 -0.14 8.30
C GLU A 91 14.63 -0.30 7.87
N VAL A 92 14.98 0.33 6.73
CA VAL A 92 16.34 0.38 6.20
C VAL A 92 16.74 1.83 5.96
N ASP A 93 18.04 2.12 6.00
CA ASP A 93 18.56 3.49 5.99
C ASP A 93 18.65 4.12 4.59
N SER A 94 18.53 3.34 3.50
CA SER A 94 18.66 3.88 2.14
C SER A 94 17.92 3.05 1.10
N PHE A 95 17.03 3.72 0.37
CA PHE A 95 16.29 3.14 -0.74
C PHE A 95 17.23 2.66 -1.86
N GLU A 96 18.16 3.51 -2.27
CA GLU A 96 19.07 3.23 -3.39
C GLU A 96 20.07 2.12 -3.02
N ARG A 97 20.64 2.17 -1.80
CA ARG A 97 21.61 1.16 -1.35
C ARG A 97 20.96 -0.19 -1.16
N THR A 98 19.76 -0.25 -0.61
CA THR A 98 19.03 -1.51 -0.44
C THR A 98 18.67 -2.11 -1.78
N ASN A 99 18.23 -1.30 -2.78
CA ASN A 99 18.03 -1.77 -4.14
C ASN A 99 19.31 -2.36 -4.76
N LEU A 100 20.46 -1.71 -4.56
CA LEU A 100 21.75 -2.24 -5.03
C LEU A 100 22.12 -3.56 -4.36
N ILE A 101 21.88 -3.70 -3.05
CA ILE A 101 22.13 -4.96 -2.32
C ILE A 101 21.25 -6.09 -2.89
N LEU A 102 19.96 -5.83 -3.09
CA LEU A 102 19.04 -6.81 -3.69
C LEU A 102 19.52 -7.23 -5.08
N LYS A 103 19.99 -6.28 -5.90
CA LYS A 103 20.55 -6.56 -7.22
C LYS A 103 21.82 -7.43 -7.15
N GLU A 104 22.73 -7.15 -6.24
CA GLU A 104 23.96 -7.97 -6.04
C GLU A 104 23.61 -9.38 -5.53
N LEU A 105 22.49 -9.55 -4.82
CA LEU A 105 21.94 -10.85 -4.41
C LEU A 105 21.22 -11.59 -5.57
N GLY A 106 21.12 -10.98 -6.75
CA GLY A 106 20.50 -11.56 -7.94
C GLY A 106 19.03 -11.24 -8.13
N TYR A 107 18.43 -10.36 -7.29
CA TYR A 107 17.06 -9.91 -7.49
C TYR A 107 17.00 -8.78 -8.51
N GLU A 108 16.10 -8.89 -9.48
CA GLU A 108 15.77 -7.82 -10.41
C GLU A 108 14.37 -7.30 -10.10
N ALA A 109 14.22 -5.97 -10.00
CA ALA A 109 12.92 -5.37 -9.78
C ALA A 109 12.01 -5.63 -10.99
N LYS A 110 10.82 -6.18 -10.77
CA LYS A 110 9.80 -6.35 -11.81
C LYS A 110 9.11 -5.04 -12.16
N GLY A 111 9.16 -4.03 -11.29
CA GLY A 111 8.60 -2.71 -11.54
C GLY A 111 9.08 -1.64 -10.57
N TYR A 112 9.10 -0.41 -11.06
CA TYR A 112 9.20 0.81 -10.28
C TYR A 112 7.86 1.52 -10.32
N GLN A 113 7.32 1.87 -9.16
CA GLN A 113 5.97 2.40 -9.02
C GLN A 113 5.94 3.61 -8.10
N GLU A 114 5.08 4.57 -8.42
CA GLU A 114 4.79 5.74 -7.61
C GLU A 114 3.29 5.83 -7.33
N ASN A 115 2.93 6.21 -6.12
CA ASN A 115 1.59 6.66 -5.76
C ASN A 115 1.68 7.83 -4.78
N ARG A 116 0.66 8.67 -4.71
CA ARG A 116 0.47 9.65 -3.64
C ARG A 116 -0.49 9.07 -2.63
N ARG A 117 -0.11 9.10 -1.37
CA ARG A 117 -0.93 8.63 -0.26
C ARG A 117 -1.15 9.76 0.72
N ILE A 118 -2.42 9.92 1.13
CA ILE A 118 -2.80 10.81 2.23
C ILE A 118 -3.31 9.92 3.34
N GLN A 119 -2.66 9.97 4.49
CA GLN A 119 -3.00 9.14 5.64
C GLN A 119 -3.73 9.94 6.71
N TYR A 120 -4.80 9.34 7.22
CA TYR A 120 -5.53 9.75 8.40
C TYR A 120 -5.59 8.61 9.42
N LEU A 121 -5.70 8.95 10.69
CA LEU A 121 -5.97 8.01 11.78
C LEU A 121 -7.36 8.26 12.34
N LEU A 122 -8.24 7.25 12.30
CA LEU A 122 -9.59 7.29 12.84
C LEU A 122 -9.79 6.17 13.87
N ASN A 123 -9.83 6.51 15.17
CA ASN A 123 -10.03 5.55 16.25
C ASN A 123 -9.05 4.36 16.25
N GLY A 124 -7.81 4.59 15.85
CA GLY A 124 -6.77 3.56 15.76
C GLY A 124 -6.79 2.73 14.46
N VAL A 125 -7.60 3.13 13.49
CA VAL A 125 -7.64 2.59 12.13
C VAL A 125 -6.97 3.57 11.19
N GLU A 126 -6.06 3.09 10.34
CA GLU A 126 -5.41 3.86 9.29
C GLU A 126 -6.34 3.97 8.08
N ILE A 127 -6.50 5.18 7.60
CA ILE A 127 -7.34 5.50 6.45
C ILE A 127 -6.45 6.18 5.41
N ASP A 128 -6.15 5.45 4.36
CA ASP A 128 -5.25 5.88 3.31
C ASP A 128 -5.99 6.20 2.02
N ILE A 129 -5.90 7.45 1.57
CA ILE A 129 -6.40 7.88 0.27
C ILE A 129 -5.28 7.72 -0.74
N ASP A 130 -5.38 6.71 -1.59
CA ASP A 130 -4.35 6.33 -2.55
C ASP A 130 -4.68 6.79 -3.97
N SER A 131 -3.82 7.64 -4.52
CA SER A 131 -3.87 8.09 -5.91
C SER A 131 -2.73 7.45 -6.69
N TRP A 132 -3.08 6.64 -7.69
CA TRP A 132 -2.16 5.91 -8.53
C TRP A 132 -2.30 6.32 -10.00
N PRO A 133 -1.25 6.17 -10.83
CA PRO A 133 -1.38 6.37 -12.27
C PRO A 133 -2.38 5.36 -12.88
N LEU A 134 -3.09 5.77 -13.93
CA LEU A 134 -3.96 4.94 -14.78
C LEU A 134 -5.24 4.40 -14.14
N ILE A 135 -5.41 4.49 -12.84
CA ILE A 135 -6.61 4.03 -12.13
C ILE A 135 -7.21 5.17 -11.29
N PRO A 136 -8.51 5.13 -10.98
CA PRO A 136 -9.11 6.08 -10.06
C PRO A 136 -8.53 5.98 -8.66
N THR A 137 -8.62 7.10 -7.92
CA THR A 137 -8.28 7.15 -6.50
C THR A 137 -9.16 6.17 -5.73
N TYR A 138 -8.57 5.46 -4.79
CA TYR A 138 -9.28 4.54 -3.90
C TYR A 138 -8.90 4.80 -2.43
N LEU A 139 -9.71 4.26 -1.54
CA LEU A 139 -9.50 4.28 -0.10
C LEU A 139 -8.98 2.92 0.34
N GLU A 140 -7.92 2.89 1.14
CA GLU A 140 -7.45 1.72 1.87
C GLU A 140 -7.71 1.94 3.35
N ILE A 141 -8.31 0.98 4.02
CA ILE A 141 -8.69 1.02 5.43
C ILE A 141 -8.04 -0.18 6.11
N GLU A 142 -7.09 0.09 6.99
CA GLU A 142 -6.32 -0.93 7.70
C GLU A 142 -6.44 -0.73 9.22
N GLY A 143 -6.67 -1.82 9.94
CA GLY A 143 -6.88 -1.75 11.38
C GLY A 143 -6.40 -2.97 12.16
N PRO A 144 -6.47 -2.92 13.49
CA PRO A 144 -6.01 -3.99 14.37
C PRO A 144 -6.91 -5.23 14.37
N SER A 145 -8.10 -5.14 13.77
CA SER A 145 -9.06 -6.24 13.68
C SER A 145 -10.12 -5.98 12.61
N GLU A 146 -10.76 -7.03 12.14
CA GLU A 146 -11.90 -6.98 11.23
C GLU A 146 -13.02 -6.05 11.75
N GLU A 147 -13.37 -6.15 13.04
CA GLU A 147 -14.39 -5.30 13.66
C GLU A 147 -14.01 -3.80 13.58
N ALA A 148 -12.74 -3.46 13.82
CA ALA A 148 -12.27 -2.08 13.76
C ALA A 148 -12.36 -1.52 12.32
N VAL A 149 -11.97 -2.33 11.33
CA VAL A 149 -12.06 -1.97 9.91
C VAL A 149 -13.53 -1.78 9.49
N HIS A 150 -14.42 -2.72 9.82
CA HIS A 150 -15.85 -2.63 9.50
C HIS A 150 -16.50 -1.40 10.14
N ASN A 151 -16.14 -1.07 11.37
CA ASN A 151 -16.62 0.14 12.05
C ASN A 151 -16.15 1.43 11.35
N ALA A 152 -14.90 1.45 10.85
CA ALA A 152 -14.38 2.58 10.10
C ALA A 152 -15.06 2.74 8.73
N VAL A 153 -15.28 1.64 7.99
CA VAL A 153 -16.05 1.62 6.73
C VAL A 153 -17.43 2.24 6.94
N SER A 154 -18.19 1.75 7.95
CA SER A 154 -19.52 2.23 8.26
C SER A 154 -19.54 3.70 8.72
N ALA A 155 -18.55 4.13 9.52
CA ALA A 155 -18.42 5.51 9.96
C ALA A 155 -18.20 6.48 8.79
N LEU A 156 -17.49 6.06 7.76
CA LEU A 156 -17.28 6.80 6.52
C LEU A 156 -18.49 6.79 5.59
N GLY A 157 -19.57 6.05 5.96
CA GLY A 157 -20.81 5.97 5.20
C GLY A 157 -20.74 5.09 3.98
N PHE A 158 -19.92 4.04 4.03
CA PHE A 158 -19.85 2.96 3.05
C PHE A 158 -20.41 1.67 3.63
N GLU A 159 -20.83 0.76 2.77
CA GLU A 159 -21.24 -0.59 3.16
C GLU A 159 -20.07 -1.57 2.97
N ILE A 160 -20.08 -2.67 3.71
CA ILE A 160 -19.04 -3.71 3.57
C ILE A 160 -19.06 -4.32 2.16
N ASP A 161 -20.22 -4.42 1.54
CA ASP A 161 -20.38 -4.92 0.17
C ASP A 161 -19.75 -3.99 -0.89
N ASP A 162 -19.43 -2.74 -0.54
CA ASP A 162 -18.69 -1.81 -1.40
C ASP A 162 -17.17 -2.03 -1.35
N THR A 163 -16.69 -2.91 -0.47
CA THR A 163 -15.27 -3.12 -0.24
C THR A 163 -14.69 -4.28 -1.06
N THR A 164 -13.39 -4.28 -1.22
CA THR A 164 -12.61 -5.37 -1.79
C THR A 164 -11.33 -5.60 -1.00
N THR A 165 -10.87 -6.85 -0.93
CA THR A 165 -9.58 -7.25 -0.35
C THR A 165 -8.49 -7.41 -1.42
N ARG A 166 -8.79 -7.08 -2.69
CA ARG A 166 -7.84 -7.19 -3.79
C ARG A 166 -6.63 -6.31 -3.54
N ASP A 167 -5.45 -6.86 -3.78
CA ASP A 167 -4.21 -6.11 -3.79
C ASP A 167 -4.12 -5.14 -4.99
N VAL A 168 -3.07 -4.32 -5.03
CA VAL A 168 -2.88 -3.31 -6.09
C VAL A 168 -2.82 -3.96 -7.47
N GLU A 169 -2.18 -5.13 -7.62
CA GLU A 169 -2.09 -5.84 -8.90
C GLU A 169 -3.49 -6.27 -9.38
N GLY A 170 -4.29 -6.83 -8.49
CA GLY A 170 -5.68 -7.21 -8.77
C GLY A 170 -6.55 -6.01 -9.16
N ILE A 171 -6.39 -4.86 -8.49
CA ILE A 171 -7.10 -3.63 -8.85
C ILE A 171 -6.72 -3.18 -10.26
N TYR A 172 -5.43 -3.16 -10.60
CA TYR A 172 -4.99 -2.77 -11.95
C TYR A 172 -5.58 -3.68 -13.03
N LEU A 173 -5.65 -5.00 -12.78
CA LEU A 173 -6.28 -5.95 -13.69
C LEU A 173 -7.77 -5.66 -13.91
N ASP A 174 -8.50 -5.23 -12.87
CA ASP A 174 -9.92 -4.84 -12.98
C ASP A 174 -10.13 -3.62 -13.90
N TYR A 175 -9.14 -2.73 -13.98
CA TYR A 175 -9.13 -1.58 -14.90
C TYR A 175 -8.46 -1.89 -16.25
N GLY A 176 -8.13 -3.15 -16.53
CA GLY A 176 -7.57 -3.58 -17.82
C GLY A 176 -6.09 -3.31 -17.98
N HIS A 177 -5.35 -3.11 -16.90
CA HIS A 177 -3.91 -2.89 -16.91
C HIS A 177 -3.18 -4.08 -16.27
N ASN A 178 -2.12 -4.56 -16.91
CA ASN A 178 -1.25 -5.59 -16.37
C ASN A 178 0.05 -4.95 -15.84
N LEU A 179 0.29 -4.96 -14.54
CA LEU A 179 1.47 -4.36 -13.93
C LEU A 179 2.78 -5.06 -14.35
N ASP A 180 2.75 -6.35 -14.71
CA ASP A 180 3.92 -7.06 -15.20
C ASP A 180 4.41 -6.52 -16.58
N GLU A 181 3.56 -5.80 -17.30
CA GLU A 181 3.89 -5.15 -18.57
C GLU A 181 4.35 -3.70 -18.41
N ILE A 182 4.26 -3.13 -17.19
CA ILE A 182 4.55 -1.72 -16.91
C ILE A 182 5.72 -1.61 -15.94
N TYR A 183 6.95 -1.52 -16.48
CA TYR A 183 8.12 -1.39 -15.61
C TYR A 183 8.19 -0.06 -14.85
N ASN A 184 7.81 1.07 -15.46
CA ASN A 184 7.86 2.41 -14.86
C ASN A 184 6.44 2.99 -14.76
N LEU A 185 5.86 2.87 -13.59
CA LEU A 185 4.55 3.44 -13.26
C LEU A 185 4.75 4.69 -12.42
N LYS A 186 4.73 5.87 -13.07
CA LYS A 186 4.99 7.15 -12.43
C LYS A 186 3.76 8.04 -12.47
N LEU A 187 3.54 8.76 -11.37
CA LEU A 187 2.61 9.89 -11.40
C LEU A 187 3.14 10.94 -12.38
N GLU A 188 2.26 11.44 -13.25
CA GLU A 188 2.60 12.62 -14.04
C GLU A 188 2.87 13.76 -13.05
N GLU A 189 4.01 14.45 -13.21
CA GLU A 189 4.25 15.67 -12.45
C GLU A 189 3.04 16.58 -12.69
N GLU A 190 2.37 17.01 -11.62
CA GLU A 190 1.39 18.08 -11.71
C GLU A 190 2.09 19.22 -12.45
N ARG A 191 1.73 19.44 -13.73
CA ARG A 191 2.22 20.58 -14.50
C ARG A 191 1.89 21.78 -13.66
N LYS A 192 2.92 22.39 -13.06
CA LYS A 192 2.82 23.60 -12.26
C LYS A 192 2.01 24.63 -13.08
N TRP A 193 0.75 24.77 -12.74
CA TRP A 193 -0.06 25.91 -13.14
C TRP A 193 0.46 27.15 -12.40
N HIS A 194 1.71 27.52 -12.71
CA HIS A 194 2.32 28.78 -12.33
C HIS A 194 2.53 29.57 -13.59
N TYR A 195 1.46 30.02 -14.21
CA TYR A 195 1.48 31.19 -15.09
C TYR A 195 0.02 31.57 -15.34
N MET A 196 -0.55 32.42 -14.52
CA MET A 196 -1.32 33.60 -14.93
C MET A 196 -1.84 34.33 -13.69
N LYS A 197 -0.99 35.15 -13.13
CA LYS A 197 -1.39 36.42 -12.52
C LYS A 197 -0.63 37.49 -13.29
N ILE A 198 -1.28 38.06 -14.25
CA ILE A 198 -1.07 39.43 -14.73
C ILE A 198 -2.34 40.19 -14.34
#